data_e9a4e652f477cabdf8799807b51934eb
#
_entry.id   e9a4e652f477cabdf8799807b51934eb
#
_cell.length_a   1.000
_cell.length_b   1.000
_cell.length_c   1.000
_cell.angle_alpha   90.00
_cell.angle_beta   90.00
_cell.angle_gamma   90.00
#
_symmetry.space_group_name_H-M   'P 1'
#
loop_
_entity.id
_entity.type
_entity.pdbx_description
1 polymer ?
#
loop_
_entity_poly.entity_id
_entity_poly.type
_entity_poly.pdbx_seq_one_letter_code
_entity_poly.pdbx_strand_id
1 'polypeptide(L)' 'MIHFVLCDDSLQFLNRLEKSFEGIFVKNDIPAKISFKSSNAYDVLNYVSSNSV' A
#
# COMPACT_ATOMS: atom_id res chain seq x y z
N MET A 1 -12.23 -3.75 6.81
CA MET A 1 -11.33 -3.76 5.62
C MET A 1 -9.88 -3.63 6.06
N ILE A 2 -9.01 -4.41 5.46
CA ILE A 2 -7.57 -4.37 5.76
C ILE A 2 -6.92 -3.28 4.90
N HIS A 3 -6.14 -2.42 5.54
CA HIS A 3 -5.44 -1.33 4.85
C HIS A 3 -3.95 -1.63 4.81
N PHE A 4 -3.38 -1.60 3.61
CA PHE A 4 -1.95 -1.80 3.42
C PHE A 4 -1.27 -0.47 3.11
N VAL A 5 -0.07 -0.30 3.64
CA VAL A 5 0.80 0.83 3.34
C VAL A 5 2.10 0.27 2.77
N LEU A 6 2.52 0.79 1.64
CA LEU A 6 3.71 0.31 0.93
C LEU A 6 4.80 1.37 0.91
N CYS A 7 6.03 0.95 1.16
CA CYS A 7 7.20 1.82 1.08
C CYS A 7 8.35 1.08 0.41
N ASP A 8 8.94 1.70 -0.61
CA ASP A 8 10.14 1.22 -1.28
C ASP A 8 10.79 2.38 -1.99
N ASP A 9 12.10 2.34 -2.19
CA ASP A 9 12.81 3.42 -2.88
C ASP A 9 12.54 3.45 -4.38
N SER A 10 11.94 2.42 -4.95
CA SER A 10 11.57 2.34 -6.35
C SER A 10 10.07 2.54 -6.54
N LEU A 11 9.67 3.69 -7.07
CA LEU A 11 8.26 3.96 -7.36
C LEU A 11 7.71 3.00 -8.43
N GLN A 12 8.54 2.62 -9.38
CA GLN A 12 8.15 1.66 -10.40
C GLN A 12 7.82 0.30 -9.79
N PHE A 13 8.62 -0.15 -8.84
CA PHE A 13 8.37 -1.39 -8.11
C PHE A 13 7.07 -1.29 -7.30
N LEU A 14 6.85 -0.17 -6.62
CA LEU A 14 5.63 0.06 -5.86
C LEU A 14 4.38 -0.04 -6.73
N ASN A 15 4.43 0.54 -7.93
CA ASN A 15 3.30 0.48 -8.86
C ASN A 15 2.98 -0.95 -9.29
N ARG A 16 4.01 -1.75 -9.53
CA ARG A 16 3.83 -3.18 -9.88
C ARG A 16 3.28 -3.96 -8.70
N LEU A 17 3.80 -3.70 -7.51
CA LEU A 17 3.39 -4.38 -6.29
C LEU A 17 1.93 -4.09 -5.97
N GLU A 18 1.52 -2.84 -6.12
CA GLU A 18 0.13 -2.43 -5.91
C GLU A 18 -0.81 -3.22 -6.83
N LYS A 19 -0.48 -3.30 -8.10
CA LYS A 19 -1.31 -4.03 -9.07
C LYS A 19 -1.39 -5.52 -8.73
N SER A 20 -0.27 -6.12 -8.31
CA SER A 20 -0.23 -7.51 -7.92
C SER A 20 -1.11 -7.79 -6.71
N PHE A 21 -1.02 -6.94 -5.68
CA PHE A 21 -1.86 -7.08 -4.50
C PHE A 21 -3.33 -6.88 -4.82
N GLU A 22 -3.66 -5.86 -5.61
CA GLU A 22 -5.05 -5.60 -5.98
C GLU A 22 -5.66 -6.78 -6.72
N GLY A 23 -4.89 -7.40 -7.62
CA GLY A 23 -5.32 -8.61 -8.32
C GLY A 23 -5.59 -9.76 -7.36
N ILE A 24 -4.72 -9.95 -6.38
CA ILE A 24 -4.89 -11.00 -5.37
C ILE A 24 -6.13 -10.74 -4.52
N PHE A 25 -6.35 -9.49 -4.10
CA PHE A 25 -7.50 -9.13 -3.29
C PHE A 25 -8.80 -9.42 -4.02
N VAL A 26 -8.89 -9.03 -5.27
CA VAL A 26 -10.09 -9.25 -6.09
C VAL A 26 -10.31 -10.74 -6.34
N LYS A 27 -9.26 -11.47 -6.73
CA LYS A 27 -9.35 -12.88 -7.06
C LYS A 27 -9.78 -13.74 -5.87
N ASN A 28 -9.39 -13.36 -4.67
CA ASN A 28 -9.63 -14.15 -3.47
C ASN A 28 -10.68 -13.54 -2.55
N ASP A 29 -11.42 -12.54 -3.01
CA ASP A 29 -12.45 -11.84 -2.22
C ASP A 29 -11.90 -11.34 -0.87
N ILE A 30 -10.68 -10.83 -0.87
CA ILE A 30 -10.07 -10.29 0.34
C ILE A 30 -10.50 -8.83 0.51
N PRO A 31 -11.13 -8.47 1.65
CA PRO A 31 -11.57 -7.08 1.89
C PRO A 31 -10.39 -6.20 2.30
N ALA A 32 -9.54 -5.86 1.36
CA ALA A 32 -8.31 -5.11 1.58
C ALA A 32 -8.07 -4.10 0.48
N LYS A 33 -7.26 -3.09 0.78
CA LYS A 33 -6.84 -2.09 -0.21
C LYS A 33 -5.48 -1.52 0.14
N ILE A 34 -4.80 -0.97 -0.87
CA ILE A 34 -3.58 -0.19 -0.67
C ILE A 34 -4.02 1.25 -0.37
N SER A 35 -3.86 1.67 0.88
CA SER A 35 -4.31 2.99 1.33
C SER A 35 -3.31 4.09 1.01
N PHE A 36 -2.04 3.76 0.99
CA PHE A 36 -0.98 4.72 0.76
C PHE A 36 0.27 4.02 0.26
N LYS A 37 1.01 4.67 -0.62
CA LYS A 37 2.33 4.21 -1.05
C LYS A 37 3.24 5.41 -1.25
N SER A 38 4.50 5.27 -0.90
CA SER A 38 5.50 6.30 -1.10
C SER A 38 6.89 5.72 -1.21
N SER A 39 7.74 6.38 -1.97
CA SER A 39 9.16 6.04 -2.04
C SER A 39 9.96 6.72 -0.91
N ASN A 40 9.30 7.50 -0.07
CA ASN A 40 9.92 8.22 1.03
C ASN A 40 9.38 7.71 2.36
N ALA A 41 10.27 7.16 3.20
CA ALA A 41 9.90 6.58 4.48
C ALA A 41 9.26 7.62 5.42
N TYR A 42 9.68 8.88 5.36
CA TYR A 42 9.10 9.93 6.20
C TYR A 42 7.64 10.17 5.85
N ASP A 43 7.29 10.12 4.58
CA ASP A 43 5.89 10.27 4.15
C ASP A 43 5.04 9.14 4.72
N VAL A 44 5.56 7.92 4.72
CA VAL A 44 4.86 6.76 5.27
C VAL A 44 4.69 6.92 6.79
N LEU A 45 5.74 7.33 7.50
CA LEU A 45 5.67 7.57 8.94
C LEU A 45 4.63 8.64 9.27
N ASN A 46 4.61 9.74 8.51
CA ASN A 46 3.62 10.80 8.70
C ASN A 46 2.21 10.28 8.45
N TYR A 47 2.02 9.48 7.41
CA TYR A 47 0.71 8.93 7.10
C TYR A 47 0.19 8.03 8.22
N VAL A 48 1.01 7.08 8.69
CA VAL A 48 0.57 6.14 9.74
C VAL A 48 0.40 6.80 11.10
N SER A 49 1.10 7.92 11.34
CA SER A 49 0.93 8.71 12.57
C SER A 49 -0.39 9.47 12.58
N SER A 50 -0.92 9.82 11.41
CA SER A 50 -2.13 10.63 11.27
C SER A 50 -3.36 9.78 10.94
N ASN A 51 -3.17 8.54 10.53
CA ASN A 51 -4.26 7.66 10.07
C ASN A 51 -4.17 6.31 10.74
N SER A 52 -5.31 5.77 11.10
CA SER A 52 -5.41 4.41 11.60
C SER A 52 -5.24 3.45 10.42
N VAL A 53 -4.32 2.51 10.56
CA VAL A 53 -4.02 1.53 9.51
C VAL A 53 -4.38 0.13 9.95
#